data_58cecd8b0b48149b6167846cd6433f17
#
_entry.id   58cecd8b0b48149b6167846cd6433f17
#
_cell.length_a   1.000
_cell.length_b   1.000
_cell.length_c   1.000
_cell.angle_alpha   90.00
_cell.angle_beta   90.00
_cell.angle_gamma   90.00
#
_symmetry.space_group_name_H-M   'P 1'
#
loop_
_entity.id
_entity.type
_entity.pdbx_description
1 polymer ?
#
loop_
_entity_poly.entity_id
_entity_poly.type
_entity_poly.pdbx_seq_one_letter_code
_entity_poly.pdbx_strand_id
1 'polypeptide(L)'
;MQRWAKRLLLGTMGAATLFLLAYGLFWPRAESVMGEVQGGARVVVIDPGHGGEDGGATGVSGTREAELNLDISLRLRDLLSLAGCRTRMVRQTDTAVYTGPCASISEKKVSDLKNRVRLVNETPQALLVSIHQNFFSEGRYDGAQVFYAATPGSAGLAERAQQALRDALDPDNRRACKRAASVYLMEKIHCTGILVECGFLSNYAEEQR
;
A
#
# COMPACT_ATOMS: atom_id res chain seq x y z
N MET A 1 20.90 38.95 40.28
CA MET A 1 19.92 38.14 39.56
C MET A 1 20.39 37.68 38.18
N GLN A 2 21.16 38.42 37.40
CA GLN A 2 21.56 38.01 36.01
C GLN A 2 22.54 36.81 35.88
N ARG A 3 23.39 36.53 36.86
CA ARG A 3 24.36 35.41 36.77
C ARG A 3 23.74 34.04 36.97
N TRP A 4 22.66 33.94 37.74
CA TRP A 4 21.94 32.70 37.97
C TRP A 4 21.11 32.26 36.74
N ALA A 5 20.44 33.22 36.11
CA ALA A 5 19.65 32.97 34.91
C ALA A 5 20.51 32.45 33.73
N LYS A 6 21.72 33.03 33.55
CA LYS A 6 22.66 32.57 32.51
C LYS A 6 23.18 31.16 32.77
N ARG A 7 23.42 30.76 34.04
CA ARG A 7 23.85 29.38 34.38
C ARG A 7 22.74 28.38 34.20
N LEU A 8 21.49 28.75 34.49
CA LEU A 8 20.33 27.87 34.22
C LEU A 8 20.13 27.69 32.72
N LEU A 9 20.23 28.74 31.91
CA LEU A 9 20.07 28.68 30.45
C LEU A 9 21.14 27.81 29.78
N LEU A 10 22.41 27.91 30.21
CA LEU A 10 23.51 27.10 29.71
C LEU A 10 23.37 25.64 30.13
N GLY A 11 22.85 25.35 31.32
CA GLY A 11 22.58 24.00 31.80
C GLY A 11 21.46 23.32 31.03
N THR A 12 20.38 24.03 30.73
CA THR A 12 19.25 23.49 29.95
C THR A 12 19.59 23.26 28.46
N MET A 13 20.39 24.15 27.86
CA MET A 13 20.90 23.95 26.51
C MET A 13 21.84 22.74 26.40
N GLY A 14 22.76 22.57 27.38
CA GLY A 14 23.65 21.43 27.44
C GLY A 14 22.90 20.10 27.59
N ALA A 15 21.87 20.04 28.44
CA ALA A 15 21.05 18.87 28.64
C ALA A 15 20.22 18.51 27.39
N ALA A 16 19.66 19.51 26.70
CA ALA A 16 18.91 19.31 25.45
C ALA A 16 19.83 18.79 24.33
N THR A 17 21.06 19.31 24.24
CA THR A 17 22.02 18.84 23.22
C THR A 17 22.48 17.39 23.49
N LEU A 18 22.71 17.06 24.75
CA LEU A 18 23.05 15.69 25.15
C LEU A 18 21.89 14.72 24.91
N PHE A 19 20.66 15.15 25.16
CA PHE A 19 19.47 14.34 24.88
C PHE A 19 19.28 14.10 23.38
N LEU A 20 19.48 15.12 22.54
CA LEU A 20 19.41 14.97 21.08
C LEU A 20 20.54 14.10 20.53
N LEU A 21 21.75 14.17 21.09
CA LEU A 21 22.85 13.29 20.71
C LEU A 21 22.60 11.85 21.15
N ALA A 22 22.13 11.64 22.38
CA ALA A 22 21.75 10.31 22.86
C ALA A 22 20.59 9.73 22.05
N TYR A 23 19.56 10.54 21.74
CA TYR A 23 18.43 10.15 20.90
C TYR A 23 18.89 9.74 19.49
N GLY A 24 19.84 10.48 18.89
CA GLY A 24 20.44 10.14 17.60
C GLY A 24 21.32 8.88 17.61
N LEU A 25 21.92 8.53 18.76
CA LEU A 25 22.78 7.36 18.94
C LEU A 25 22.01 6.10 19.30
N PHE A 26 20.90 6.23 20.04
CA PHE A 26 20.11 5.10 20.56
C PHE A 26 18.80 4.86 19.79
N TRP A 27 18.39 5.78 18.90
CA TRP A 27 17.28 5.50 18.03
C TRP A 27 17.70 4.43 17.04
N PRO A 28 17.01 3.27 16.98
CA PRO A 28 17.31 2.29 15.96
C PRO A 28 17.16 3.00 14.61
N ARG A 29 18.27 3.17 13.89
CA ARG A 29 18.20 3.57 12.50
C ARG A 29 17.25 2.57 11.87
N ALA A 30 16.12 3.04 11.38
CA ALA A 30 15.28 2.23 10.50
C ALA A 30 16.23 1.80 9.37
N GLU A 31 16.72 0.56 9.45
CA GLU A 31 17.45 -0.02 8.34
C GLU A 31 16.53 0.12 7.15
N SER A 32 17.00 0.86 6.16
CA SER A 32 16.29 1.02 4.92
C SER A 32 16.00 -0.38 4.40
N VAL A 33 14.75 -0.82 4.50
CA VAL A 33 14.26 -2.10 3.94
C VAL A 33 14.45 -2.11 2.42
N MET A 34 14.77 -0.97 1.85
CA MET A 34 15.26 -0.79 0.50
C MET A 34 16.79 -0.89 0.52
N GLY A 35 17.32 -2.11 0.34
CA GLY A 35 18.74 -2.31 0.06
C GLY A 35 19.18 -1.32 -1.02
N GLU A 36 20.45 -0.83 -0.93
CA GLU A 36 21.05 0.05 -1.93
C GLU A 36 20.83 -0.53 -3.32
N VAL A 37 19.85 0.04 -4.03
CA VAL A 37 19.65 -0.25 -5.44
C VAL A 37 20.57 0.70 -6.19
N GLN A 38 21.67 0.18 -6.70
CA GLN A 38 22.44 0.84 -7.74
C GLN A 38 21.52 1.07 -8.95
N GLY A 39 21.05 2.30 -9.10
CA GLY A 39 20.14 2.74 -10.17
C GLY A 39 18.90 3.41 -9.60
N GLY A 40 18.74 4.68 -9.73
CA GLY A 40 17.64 5.60 -9.40
C GLY A 40 16.62 5.18 -8.32
N ALA A 41 16.10 6.12 -7.58
CA ALA A 41 15.11 5.82 -6.52
C ALA A 41 13.88 5.11 -7.12
N ARG A 42 13.46 3.99 -6.53
CA ARG A 42 12.24 3.27 -6.93
C ARG A 42 11.01 4.17 -6.82
N VAL A 43 10.04 3.95 -7.70
CA VAL A 43 8.75 4.60 -7.67
C VAL A 43 7.71 3.58 -7.21
N VAL A 44 7.08 3.80 -6.06
CA VAL A 44 5.98 2.96 -5.62
C VAL A 44 4.72 3.37 -6.39
N VAL A 45 4.29 2.52 -7.30
CA VAL A 45 3.01 2.67 -8.00
C VAL A 45 1.92 2.09 -7.10
N ILE A 46 0.99 2.93 -6.67
CA ILE A 46 -0.14 2.53 -5.84
C ILE A 46 -1.37 2.44 -6.73
N ASP A 47 -1.98 1.27 -6.76
CA ASP A 47 -3.15 0.98 -7.58
C ASP A 47 -4.38 0.72 -6.69
N PRO A 48 -5.24 1.73 -6.49
CA PRO A 48 -6.54 1.49 -5.86
C PRO A 48 -7.42 0.67 -6.81
N GLY A 49 -7.70 -0.59 -6.46
CA GLY A 49 -8.53 -1.48 -7.27
C GLY A 49 -9.89 -0.87 -7.59
N HIS A 50 -10.48 -1.27 -8.73
CA HIS A 50 -11.78 -0.78 -9.19
C HIS A 50 -11.84 0.74 -9.42
N GLY A 51 -13.04 1.34 -9.43
CA GLY A 51 -13.28 2.77 -9.54
C GLY A 51 -14.36 3.15 -10.54
N GLY A 52 -15.05 4.25 -10.28
CA GLY A 52 -16.16 4.75 -11.09
C GLY A 52 -17.31 3.76 -11.18
N GLU A 53 -17.66 3.32 -12.39
CA GLU A 53 -18.76 2.37 -12.64
C GLU A 53 -18.46 0.96 -12.09
N ASP A 54 -17.17 0.59 -11.97
CA ASP A 54 -16.75 -0.65 -11.35
C ASP A 54 -16.56 -0.45 -9.84
N GLY A 55 -17.61 -0.66 -9.08
CA GLY A 55 -17.57 -0.51 -7.61
C GLY A 55 -16.82 -1.61 -6.88
N GLY A 56 -16.43 -2.70 -7.56
CA GLY A 56 -15.93 -3.90 -6.89
C GLY A 56 -17.01 -4.61 -6.09
N ALA A 57 -16.63 -5.28 -5.02
CA ALA A 57 -17.56 -5.88 -4.07
C ALA A 57 -18.32 -4.80 -3.27
N THR A 58 -19.49 -5.19 -2.77
CA THR A 58 -20.25 -4.37 -1.82
C THR A 58 -20.37 -5.13 -0.50
N GLY A 59 -19.94 -4.51 0.58
CA GLY A 59 -19.96 -5.07 1.92
C GLY A 59 -21.38 -5.24 2.47
N VAL A 60 -21.47 -5.86 3.64
CA VAL A 60 -22.73 -6.17 4.31
C VAL A 60 -23.52 -4.90 4.68
N SER A 61 -22.82 -3.82 5.07
CA SER A 61 -23.42 -2.51 5.38
C SER A 61 -23.51 -1.55 4.19
N GLY A 62 -23.14 -2.00 3.00
CA GLY A 62 -23.20 -1.20 1.77
C GLY A 62 -21.91 -0.49 1.39
N THR A 63 -20.81 -0.73 2.10
CA THR A 63 -19.49 -0.17 1.77
C THR A 63 -19.03 -0.67 0.40
N ARG A 64 -18.66 0.22 -0.51
CA ARG A 64 -18.13 -0.13 -1.83
C ARG A 64 -16.61 -0.34 -1.77
N GLU A 65 -16.15 -1.45 -2.32
CA GLU A 65 -14.73 -1.79 -2.37
C GLU A 65 -13.88 -0.68 -3.02
N ALA A 66 -14.34 -0.12 -4.12
CA ALA A 66 -13.63 0.94 -4.85
C ALA A 66 -13.35 2.19 -4.00
N GLU A 67 -14.29 2.57 -3.13
CA GLU A 67 -14.17 3.73 -2.24
C GLU A 67 -13.16 3.45 -1.14
N LEU A 68 -13.24 2.27 -0.53
CA LEU A 68 -12.33 1.86 0.54
C LEU A 68 -10.90 1.68 0.02
N ASN A 69 -10.74 1.06 -1.16
CA ASN A 69 -9.44 0.91 -1.82
C ASN A 69 -8.79 2.27 -2.08
N LEU A 70 -9.58 3.28 -2.49
CA LEU A 70 -9.08 4.63 -2.71
C LEU A 70 -8.63 5.29 -1.41
N ASP A 71 -9.44 5.23 -0.34
CA ASP A 71 -9.12 5.84 0.95
C ASP A 71 -7.83 5.25 1.55
N ILE A 72 -7.71 3.92 1.59
CA ILE A 72 -6.51 3.23 2.06
C ILE A 72 -5.29 3.62 1.21
N SER A 73 -5.44 3.66 -0.11
CA SER A 73 -4.35 4.00 -1.03
C SER A 73 -3.87 5.45 -0.89
N LEU A 74 -4.76 6.39 -0.66
CA LEU A 74 -4.41 7.80 -0.42
C LEU A 74 -3.61 7.94 0.89
N ARG A 75 -4.02 7.26 1.95
CA ARG A 75 -3.29 7.22 3.23
C ARG A 75 -1.91 6.57 3.06
N LEU A 76 -1.83 5.45 2.33
CA LEU A 76 -0.57 4.79 2.02
C LEU A 76 0.39 5.72 1.25
N ARG A 77 -0.12 6.42 0.22
CA ARG A 77 0.65 7.43 -0.52
C ARG A 77 1.24 8.47 0.42
N ASP A 78 0.43 9.03 1.32
CA ASP A 78 0.87 10.10 2.21
C ASP A 78 1.94 9.60 3.19
N LEU A 79 1.76 8.42 3.78
CA LEU A 79 2.76 7.79 4.65
C LEU A 79 4.07 7.50 3.93
N LEU A 80 4.00 6.94 2.71
CA LEU A 80 5.20 6.68 1.91
C LEU A 80 5.91 7.98 1.51
N SER A 81 5.15 9.03 1.19
CA SER A 81 5.70 10.35 0.87
C SER A 81 6.41 10.98 2.06
N LEU A 82 5.84 10.89 3.27
CA LEU A 82 6.48 11.30 4.52
C LEU A 82 7.76 10.51 4.80
N ALA A 83 7.80 9.23 4.44
CA ALA A 83 8.99 8.38 4.52
C ALA A 83 10.02 8.67 3.41
N GLY A 84 9.81 9.66 2.55
CA GLY A 84 10.73 10.04 1.47
C GLY A 84 10.63 9.14 0.23
N CYS A 85 9.64 8.26 0.13
CA CYS A 85 9.44 7.41 -1.04
C CYS A 85 8.79 8.20 -2.17
N ARG A 86 9.25 7.96 -3.41
CA ARG A 86 8.56 8.47 -4.60
C ARG A 86 7.33 7.60 -4.87
N THR A 87 6.17 8.22 -5.02
CA THR A 87 4.91 7.53 -5.26
C THR A 87 4.25 7.98 -6.57
N ARG A 88 3.50 7.09 -7.20
CA ARG A 88 2.62 7.36 -8.33
C ARG A 88 1.29 6.62 -8.12
N MET A 89 0.18 7.35 -8.17
CA MET A 89 -1.15 6.75 -8.07
C MET A 89 -1.70 6.40 -9.45
N VAL A 90 -2.38 5.26 -9.57
CA VAL A 90 -3.13 4.90 -10.79
C VAL A 90 -4.37 5.76 -10.92
N ARG A 91 -5.08 6.00 -9.83
CA ARG A 91 -6.19 6.96 -9.71
C ARG A 91 -6.14 7.67 -8.36
N GLN A 92 -6.68 8.88 -8.29
CA GLN A 92 -6.73 9.70 -7.07
C GLN A 92 -8.16 10.12 -6.70
N THR A 93 -9.12 9.71 -7.49
CA THR A 93 -10.57 9.94 -7.30
C THR A 93 -11.34 8.66 -7.60
N ASP A 94 -12.63 8.62 -7.30
CA ASP A 94 -13.48 7.48 -7.69
C ASP A 94 -13.81 7.54 -9.19
N THR A 95 -12.82 7.21 -10.01
CA THR A 95 -12.91 7.15 -11.47
C THR A 95 -12.25 5.89 -12.00
N ALA A 96 -12.81 5.31 -13.05
CA ALA A 96 -12.15 4.30 -13.85
C ALA A 96 -11.09 4.96 -14.77
N VAL A 97 -10.05 4.23 -15.13
CA VAL A 97 -8.93 4.74 -15.96
C VAL A 97 -8.99 4.23 -17.40
N TYR A 98 -10.17 3.77 -17.87
CA TYR A 98 -10.35 3.40 -19.27
C TYR A 98 -10.22 4.62 -20.20
N THR A 99 -9.90 4.37 -21.47
CA THR A 99 -9.76 5.42 -22.50
C THR A 99 -10.55 5.06 -23.76
N GLY A 100 -11.02 6.08 -24.44
CA GLY A 100 -11.75 5.97 -25.71
C GLY A 100 -13.22 5.62 -25.55
N PRO A 101 -13.97 5.60 -26.67
CA PRO A 101 -15.35 5.18 -26.67
C PRO A 101 -15.43 3.67 -26.40
N CYS A 102 -16.11 3.28 -25.34
CA CYS A 102 -16.41 1.89 -25.00
C CYS A 102 -17.93 1.68 -25.10
N ALA A 103 -18.36 0.71 -25.88
CA ALA A 103 -19.78 0.45 -26.11
C ALA A 103 -20.44 -0.35 -24.95
N SER A 104 -19.64 -1.00 -24.11
CA SER A 104 -20.14 -1.84 -23.01
C SER A 104 -19.31 -1.69 -21.75
N ILE A 105 -19.89 -2.07 -20.61
CA ILE A 105 -19.17 -2.13 -19.31
C ILE A 105 -17.99 -3.11 -19.40
N SER A 106 -18.15 -4.22 -20.12
CA SER A 106 -17.07 -5.19 -20.32
C SER A 106 -15.88 -4.58 -21.06
N GLU A 107 -16.11 -3.80 -22.11
CA GLU A 107 -15.07 -3.10 -22.85
C GLU A 107 -14.38 -2.05 -21.98
N LYS A 108 -15.13 -1.31 -21.16
CA LYS A 108 -14.57 -0.36 -20.18
C LYS A 108 -13.63 -1.06 -19.20
N LYS A 109 -14.04 -2.21 -18.62
CA LYS A 109 -13.20 -3.01 -17.71
C LYS A 109 -11.93 -3.49 -18.39
N VAL A 110 -12.02 -3.99 -19.60
CA VAL A 110 -10.82 -4.44 -20.35
C VAL A 110 -9.88 -3.28 -20.63
N SER A 111 -10.42 -2.12 -21.05
CA SER A 111 -9.64 -0.91 -21.30
C SER A 111 -8.99 -0.38 -20.02
N ASP A 112 -9.73 -0.37 -18.90
CA ASP A 112 -9.25 0.03 -17.58
C ASP A 112 -8.04 -0.83 -17.15
N LEU A 113 -8.18 -2.15 -17.17
CA LEU A 113 -7.10 -3.07 -16.82
C LEU A 113 -5.86 -2.91 -17.70
N LYS A 114 -6.03 -2.72 -19.01
CA LYS A 114 -4.92 -2.45 -19.94
C LYS A 114 -4.19 -1.15 -19.60
N ASN A 115 -4.93 -0.10 -19.24
CA ASN A 115 -4.35 1.19 -18.88
C ASN A 115 -3.60 1.14 -17.54
N ARG A 116 -4.10 0.39 -16.56
CA ARG A 116 -3.37 0.11 -15.30
C ARG A 116 -2.04 -0.57 -15.59
N VAL A 117 -2.04 -1.65 -16.37
CA VAL A 117 -0.82 -2.35 -16.79
C VAL A 117 0.14 -1.39 -17.50
N ARG A 118 -0.35 -0.60 -18.47
CA ARG A 118 0.46 0.36 -19.22
C ARG A 118 1.10 1.38 -18.27
N LEU A 119 0.32 2.00 -17.38
CA LEU A 119 0.82 3.00 -16.43
C LEU A 119 1.92 2.43 -15.52
N VAL A 120 1.75 1.20 -15.04
CA VAL A 120 2.75 0.52 -14.21
C VAL A 120 4.02 0.25 -15.01
N ASN A 121 3.89 -0.35 -16.21
CA ASN A 121 5.03 -0.75 -17.03
C ASN A 121 5.80 0.44 -17.63
N GLU A 122 5.14 1.56 -17.90
CA GLU A 122 5.75 2.81 -18.34
C GLU A 122 6.42 3.61 -17.21
N THR A 123 6.21 3.21 -15.93
CA THR A 123 6.85 3.89 -14.80
C THR A 123 8.26 3.34 -14.59
N PRO A 124 9.31 4.16 -14.77
CA PRO A 124 10.67 3.70 -14.53
C PRO A 124 10.89 3.29 -13.07
N GLN A 125 11.61 2.19 -12.88
CA GLN A 125 11.91 1.65 -11.54
C GLN A 125 10.65 1.39 -10.68
N ALA A 126 9.54 1.01 -11.31
CA ALA A 126 8.28 0.74 -10.62
C ALA A 126 8.39 -0.41 -9.61
N LEU A 127 7.66 -0.25 -8.51
CA LEU A 127 7.26 -1.30 -7.58
C LEU A 127 5.74 -1.15 -7.40
N LEU A 128 4.96 -2.17 -7.75
CA LEU A 128 3.50 -2.09 -7.67
C LEU A 128 2.99 -2.55 -6.29
N VAL A 129 2.08 -1.75 -5.73
CA VAL A 129 1.21 -2.14 -4.60
C VAL A 129 -0.23 -1.89 -5.03
N SER A 130 -0.97 -2.95 -5.33
CA SER A 130 -2.41 -2.89 -5.64
C SER A 130 -3.22 -3.16 -4.38
N ILE A 131 -4.24 -2.35 -4.11
CA ILE A 131 -5.07 -2.40 -2.89
C ILE A 131 -6.47 -2.86 -3.25
N HIS A 132 -6.93 -3.90 -2.58
CA HIS A 132 -8.22 -4.54 -2.76
C HIS A 132 -8.85 -4.96 -1.44
N GLN A 133 -10.11 -5.36 -1.48
CA GLN A 133 -10.83 -6.04 -0.42
C GLN A 133 -11.37 -7.36 -0.94
N ASN A 134 -11.18 -8.40 -0.15
CA ASN A 134 -11.69 -9.72 -0.50
C ASN A 134 -13.21 -9.81 -0.29
N PHE A 135 -13.83 -10.72 -1.01
CA PHE A 135 -15.24 -11.03 -0.85
C PHE A 135 -15.50 -12.51 -1.09
N PHE A 136 -16.17 -13.16 -0.16
CA PHE A 136 -16.64 -14.53 -0.29
C PHE A 136 -18.11 -14.60 0.09
N SER A 137 -18.85 -15.56 -0.49
CA SER A 137 -20.26 -15.76 -0.16
C SER A 137 -20.52 -16.12 1.31
N GLU A 138 -19.50 -16.64 2.00
CA GLU A 138 -19.56 -16.99 3.42
C GLU A 138 -18.87 -15.90 4.25
N GLY A 139 -19.62 -15.21 5.10
CA GLY A 139 -19.15 -14.10 5.95
C GLY A 139 -18.24 -14.52 7.13
N ARG A 140 -17.78 -15.77 7.18
CA ARG A 140 -16.88 -16.28 8.25
C ARG A 140 -15.39 -16.05 7.96
N TYR A 141 -15.04 -15.70 6.72
CA TYR A 141 -13.64 -15.47 6.36
C TYR A 141 -13.19 -14.11 6.83
N ASP A 142 -11.94 -14.04 7.32
CA ASP A 142 -11.29 -12.85 7.86
C ASP A 142 -9.80 -12.83 7.54
N GLY A 143 -9.16 -11.72 7.88
CA GLY A 143 -7.72 -11.51 7.84
C GLY A 143 -7.16 -11.10 6.48
N ALA A 144 -6.25 -10.14 6.51
CA ALA A 144 -5.56 -9.65 5.33
C ALA A 144 -4.73 -10.75 4.64
N GLN A 145 -4.67 -10.71 3.30
CA GLN A 145 -3.88 -11.65 2.50
C GLN A 145 -3.16 -10.94 1.37
N VAL A 146 -1.87 -11.25 1.20
CA VAL A 146 -1.05 -10.69 0.13
C VAL A 146 -0.87 -11.68 -1.01
N PHE A 147 -1.08 -11.20 -2.22
CA PHE A 147 -0.82 -11.93 -3.46
C PHE A 147 0.37 -11.28 -4.19
N TYR A 148 1.12 -12.06 -4.99
CA TYR A 148 2.31 -11.57 -5.67
C TYR A 148 2.35 -11.93 -7.15
N ALA A 149 2.97 -11.05 -7.94
CA ALA A 149 3.26 -11.28 -9.35
C ALA A 149 4.36 -12.35 -9.53
N ALA A 150 4.43 -12.96 -10.70
CA ALA A 150 5.49 -13.92 -11.02
C ALA A 150 6.87 -13.26 -11.24
N THR A 151 6.95 -11.93 -11.20
CA THR A 151 8.18 -11.16 -11.45
C THR A 151 9.18 -11.27 -10.28
N PRO A 152 10.49 -11.11 -10.56
CA PRO A 152 11.53 -11.20 -9.54
C PRO A 152 11.28 -10.26 -8.35
N GLY A 153 11.54 -10.74 -7.14
CA GLY A 153 11.39 -9.98 -5.88
C GLY A 153 9.98 -9.89 -5.33
N SER A 154 8.93 -10.23 -6.12
CA SER A 154 7.54 -10.12 -5.70
C SER A 154 7.17 -11.04 -4.55
N ALA A 155 7.61 -12.28 -4.57
CA ALA A 155 7.34 -13.24 -3.49
C ALA A 155 7.95 -12.76 -2.15
N GLY A 156 9.22 -12.37 -2.14
CA GLY A 156 9.88 -11.88 -0.93
C GLY A 156 9.28 -10.57 -0.41
N LEU A 157 8.78 -9.69 -1.28
CA LEU A 157 8.03 -8.51 -0.85
C LEU A 157 6.70 -8.89 -0.21
N ALA A 158 5.97 -9.85 -0.82
CA ALA A 158 4.69 -10.32 -0.30
C ALA A 158 4.83 -11.00 1.07
N GLU A 159 5.88 -11.79 1.28
CA GLU A 159 6.15 -12.43 2.57
C GLU A 159 6.36 -11.40 3.68
N ARG A 160 7.17 -10.37 3.43
CA ARG A 160 7.38 -9.27 4.38
C ARG A 160 6.12 -8.47 4.63
N ALA A 161 5.35 -8.15 3.59
CA ALA A 161 4.08 -7.44 3.72
C ALA A 161 3.04 -8.27 4.50
N GLN A 162 2.91 -9.56 4.20
CA GLN A 162 2.01 -10.47 4.93
C GLN A 162 2.38 -10.57 6.41
N GLN A 163 3.67 -10.66 6.73
CA GLN A 163 4.13 -10.70 8.10
C GLN A 163 3.85 -9.38 8.83
N ALA A 164 4.15 -8.24 8.20
CA ALA A 164 3.88 -6.93 8.79
C ALA A 164 2.39 -6.69 9.05
N LEU A 165 1.51 -7.10 8.12
CA LEU A 165 0.06 -7.02 8.30
C LEU A 165 -0.43 -7.91 9.47
N ARG A 166 0.12 -9.12 9.58
CA ARG A 166 -0.17 -10.02 10.70
C ARG A 166 0.23 -9.37 12.02
N ASP A 167 1.47 -8.91 12.13
CA ASP A 167 2.00 -8.36 13.37
C ASP A 167 1.26 -7.08 13.82
N ALA A 168 0.83 -6.26 12.84
CA ALA A 168 0.19 -4.98 13.13
C ALA A 168 -1.34 -5.06 13.34
N LEU A 169 -2.03 -5.96 12.63
CA LEU A 169 -3.49 -5.94 12.56
C LEU A 169 -4.13 -7.16 13.24
N ASP A 170 -3.55 -8.35 13.07
CA ASP A 170 -4.14 -9.60 13.53
C ASP A 170 -3.07 -10.69 13.69
N PRO A 171 -2.47 -10.83 14.88
CA PRO A 171 -1.46 -11.84 15.16
C PRO A 171 -1.94 -13.29 14.97
N ASP A 172 -3.25 -13.53 15.01
CA ASP A 172 -3.86 -14.85 14.80
C ASP A 172 -4.13 -15.17 13.32
N ASN A 173 -3.93 -14.22 12.43
CA ASN A 173 -4.09 -14.42 11.00
C ASN A 173 -3.12 -15.51 10.47
N ARG A 174 -3.67 -16.62 10.00
CA ARG A 174 -2.91 -17.78 9.48
C ARG A 174 -2.76 -17.78 7.96
N ARG A 175 -3.21 -16.73 7.28
CA ARG A 175 -3.09 -16.64 5.82
C ARG A 175 -1.63 -16.50 5.40
N ALA A 176 -1.28 -17.25 4.36
CA ALA A 176 0.02 -17.13 3.70
C ALA A 176 -0.12 -16.33 2.41
N CYS A 177 0.93 -15.64 1.99
CA CYS A 177 0.95 -15.01 0.67
C CYS A 177 0.87 -16.08 -0.44
N LYS A 178 0.26 -15.70 -1.59
CA LYS A 178 0.05 -16.60 -2.73
C LYS A 178 0.40 -15.90 -4.03
N ARG A 179 0.75 -16.69 -5.04
CA ARG A 179 0.89 -16.18 -6.40
C ARG A 179 -0.50 -15.73 -6.92
N ALA A 180 -0.56 -14.54 -7.48
CA ALA A 180 -1.77 -13.97 -8.09
C ALA A 180 -1.99 -14.58 -9.47
N ALA A 181 -2.36 -15.86 -9.53
CA ALA A 181 -2.79 -16.49 -10.77
C ALA A 181 -4.17 -15.94 -11.17
N SER A 182 -4.38 -15.67 -12.46
CA SER A 182 -5.64 -15.17 -13.02
C SER A 182 -6.00 -13.73 -12.66
N VAL A 183 -5.07 -12.93 -12.11
CA VAL A 183 -5.22 -11.49 -11.95
C VAL A 183 -4.48 -10.77 -13.07
N TYR A 184 -5.21 -10.22 -14.04
CA TYR A 184 -4.65 -9.67 -15.28
C TYR A 184 -3.51 -8.68 -15.03
N LEU A 185 -3.68 -7.73 -14.11
CA LEU A 185 -2.65 -6.75 -13.76
C LEU A 185 -1.37 -7.45 -13.29
N MET A 186 -1.49 -8.41 -12.36
CA MET A 186 -0.37 -9.12 -11.77
C MET A 186 0.34 -10.07 -12.75
N GLU A 187 -0.35 -10.52 -13.79
CA GLU A 187 0.24 -11.34 -14.86
C GLU A 187 0.97 -10.52 -15.92
N LYS A 188 0.60 -9.25 -16.11
CA LYS A 188 1.08 -8.40 -17.21
C LYS A 188 2.08 -7.33 -16.82
N ILE A 189 2.33 -7.12 -15.53
CA ILE A 189 3.37 -6.19 -15.08
C ILE A 189 4.78 -6.79 -15.25
N HIS A 190 5.77 -5.92 -15.45
CA HIS A 190 7.18 -6.32 -15.59
C HIS A 190 8.02 -6.00 -14.35
N CYS A 191 7.48 -5.26 -13.39
CA CYS A 191 8.15 -4.88 -12.15
C CYS A 191 7.81 -5.81 -10.99
N THR A 192 8.53 -5.69 -9.87
CA THR A 192 8.12 -6.28 -8.60
C THR A 192 6.73 -5.78 -8.22
N GLY A 193 5.79 -6.68 -7.88
CA GLY A 193 4.42 -6.27 -7.58
C GLY A 193 3.71 -7.20 -6.61
N ILE A 194 2.90 -6.58 -5.74
CA ILE A 194 2.00 -7.26 -4.81
C ILE A 194 0.58 -6.69 -4.93
N LEU A 195 -0.40 -7.52 -4.61
CA LEU A 195 -1.79 -7.16 -4.42
C LEU A 195 -2.16 -7.50 -2.98
N VAL A 196 -2.70 -6.55 -2.27
CA VAL A 196 -3.08 -6.68 -0.86
C VAL A 196 -4.60 -6.69 -0.77
N GLU A 197 -5.15 -7.82 -0.36
CA GLU A 197 -6.52 -7.94 0.13
C GLU A 197 -6.50 -7.54 1.60
N CYS A 198 -6.98 -6.34 1.92
CA CYS A 198 -6.83 -5.76 3.26
C CYS A 198 -7.72 -6.44 4.30
N GLY A 199 -8.82 -7.04 3.88
CA GLY A 199 -9.79 -7.77 4.71
C GLY A 199 -10.94 -8.29 3.85
N PHE A 200 -12.01 -8.77 4.48
CA PHE A 200 -13.17 -9.36 3.81
C PHE A 200 -14.41 -8.49 3.97
N LEU A 201 -14.88 -7.85 2.90
CA LEU A 201 -16.14 -7.09 2.91
C LEU A 201 -17.38 -7.95 3.14
N SER A 202 -17.29 -9.26 2.91
CA SER A 202 -18.34 -10.21 3.25
C SER A 202 -18.45 -10.50 4.75
N ASN A 203 -17.45 -10.12 5.57
CA ASN A 203 -17.46 -10.26 7.01
C ASN A 203 -17.78 -8.92 7.66
N TYR A 204 -18.95 -8.83 8.29
CA TYR A 204 -19.42 -7.59 8.92
C TYR A 204 -18.44 -7.02 9.95
N ALA A 205 -17.78 -7.87 10.74
CA ALA A 205 -16.83 -7.39 11.76
C ALA A 205 -15.57 -6.80 11.13
N GLU A 206 -15.09 -7.33 10.01
CA GLU A 206 -13.98 -6.76 9.26
C GLU A 206 -14.36 -5.49 8.52
N GLU A 207 -15.55 -5.46 7.92
CA GLU A 207 -16.07 -4.25 7.25
C GLU A 207 -16.15 -3.04 8.20
N GLN A 208 -16.43 -3.27 9.50
CA GLN A 208 -16.53 -2.22 10.53
C GLN A 208 -15.16 -1.76 11.09
N ARG A 209 -14.09 -2.47 10.84
CA ARG A 209 -12.72 -2.08 11.20
C ARG A 209 -12.15 -1.03 10.28
#